data_fb7af1482df7c51a5a87bbcd01ac0e48
#
_entry.id   fb7af1482df7c51a5a87bbcd01ac0e48
#
_cell.length_a   1.000
_cell.length_b   1.000
_cell.length_c   1.000
_cell.angle_alpha   90.00
_cell.angle_beta   90.00
_cell.angle_gamma   90.00
#
_symmetry.space_group_name_H-M   'P 1'
#
loop_
_entity.id
_entity.type
_entity.pdbx_description
1 polymer ?
#
loop_
_entity_poly.entity_id
_entity_poly.type
_entity_poly.pdbx_seq_one_letter_code
_entity_poly.pdbx_strand_id
1 'polypeptide(L)'
;MRFFITLSYDGTRYHGWQIQPNGDSIQQRLQEALSTLLRQPIEVVGAGRTDTGVHAKKMVAHFTIEDSKMEIESTSALELCQDNSSIFNLQSSIKYRLNKLLPHDIAVQEVRQVPNDMHARFSATERTYHYYIHTHKDPFQQAYGWQVNYPLDFTQMNEAAKVLLEYKDFTSFSKVNTDTRTNICDLRAAHWDQVNPGQWRFTITANRFLRNMVRAIVGTLVEVGRGRITIDDMRRIIEAKDRCQAGESVPAKGLFLVDIKY
;
A
#
# COMPACT_ATOMS: atom_id res chain seq x y z
N MET A 1 5.71 1.47 -25.21
CA MET A 1 4.33 1.39 -24.66
C MET A 1 4.39 1.31 -23.14
N ARG A 2 3.52 2.05 -22.39
CA ARG A 2 3.45 2.00 -20.92
C ARG A 2 2.25 1.19 -20.44
N PHE A 3 2.48 0.40 -19.40
CA PHE A 3 1.46 -0.44 -18.78
C PHE A 3 1.34 -0.18 -17.28
N PHE A 4 0.11 -0.15 -16.78
CA PHE A 4 -0.17 -0.31 -15.36
C PHE A 4 -0.40 -1.78 -15.07
N ILE A 5 0.14 -2.22 -13.94
CA ILE A 5 -0.06 -3.55 -13.37
C ILE A 5 -0.67 -3.40 -11.97
N THR A 6 -1.82 -4.02 -11.78
CA THR A 6 -2.50 -4.10 -10.48
C THR A 6 -2.23 -5.46 -9.88
N LEU A 7 -1.74 -5.47 -8.64
CA LEU A 7 -1.37 -6.69 -7.94
C LEU A 7 -1.76 -6.65 -6.47
N SER A 8 -1.93 -7.84 -5.89
CA SER A 8 -2.04 -8.05 -4.45
C SER A 8 -0.85 -8.87 -3.95
N TYR A 9 -0.49 -8.67 -2.68
CA TYR A 9 0.56 -9.46 -2.06
C TYR A 9 0.41 -9.58 -0.54
N ASP A 10 0.87 -10.72 -0.03
CA ASP A 10 1.18 -10.91 1.37
C ASP A 10 2.60 -10.42 1.65
N GLY A 11 2.73 -9.35 2.43
CA GLY A 11 4.03 -8.72 2.72
C GLY A 11 4.86 -9.43 3.80
N THR A 12 4.35 -10.49 4.42
CA THR A 12 4.94 -11.13 5.61
C THR A 12 6.42 -11.50 5.40
N ARG A 13 6.76 -12.03 4.23
CA ARG A 13 8.13 -12.51 3.92
C ARG A 13 9.01 -11.46 3.27
N TYR A 14 8.49 -10.24 3.02
CA TYR A 14 9.18 -9.21 2.26
C TYR A 14 9.61 -8.03 3.11
N HIS A 15 10.72 -7.43 2.73
CA HIS A 15 11.23 -6.19 3.31
C HIS A 15 10.50 -4.95 2.75
N GLY A 16 9.22 -5.12 2.41
CA GLY A 16 8.34 -4.12 1.85
C GLY A 16 8.35 -4.09 0.32
N TRP A 17 7.83 -3.00 -0.23
CA TRP A 17 7.72 -2.85 -1.68
C TRP A 17 9.07 -2.67 -2.36
N GLN A 18 9.88 -1.71 -1.89
CA GLN A 18 11.03 -1.19 -2.63
C GLN A 18 12.25 -2.10 -2.53
N ILE A 19 12.97 -2.26 -3.68
CA ILE A 19 14.28 -2.91 -3.74
C ILE A 19 15.25 -2.24 -2.76
N GLN A 20 15.91 -3.05 -1.97
CA GLN A 20 16.94 -2.64 -1.02
C GLN A 20 18.01 -3.74 -0.87
N PRO A 21 19.26 -3.40 -0.48
CA PRO A 21 20.39 -4.35 -0.48
C PRO A 21 20.20 -5.56 0.45
N ASN A 22 19.40 -5.40 1.51
CA ASN A 22 19.40 -6.30 2.66
C ASN A 22 18.19 -7.26 2.71
N GLY A 23 17.47 -7.48 1.61
CA GLY A 23 16.38 -8.44 1.64
C GLY A 23 15.43 -8.38 0.44
N ASP A 24 14.68 -9.44 0.28
CA ASP A 24 13.67 -9.61 -0.75
C ASP A 24 12.59 -8.54 -0.71
N SER A 25 12.19 -8.04 -1.86
CA SER A 25 11.12 -7.04 -1.99
C SER A 25 10.14 -7.41 -3.10
N ILE A 26 8.91 -6.90 -2.98
CA ILE A 26 7.86 -7.14 -3.98
C ILE A 26 8.28 -6.59 -5.35
N GLN A 27 8.87 -5.39 -5.37
CA GLN A 27 9.35 -4.75 -6.60
C GLN A 27 10.38 -5.61 -7.33
N GLN A 28 11.34 -6.17 -6.58
CA GLN A 28 12.39 -7.03 -7.14
C GLN A 28 11.77 -8.27 -7.81
N ARG A 29 10.90 -8.99 -7.09
CA ARG A 29 10.25 -10.19 -7.64
C ARG A 29 9.43 -9.90 -8.89
N LEU A 30 8.73 -8.77 -8.90
CA LEU A 30 7.96 -8.34 -10.07
C LEU A 30 8.87 -7.96 -11.25
N GLN A 31 9.99 -7.26 -11.00
CA GLN A 31 10.97 -6.89 -12.05
C GLN A 31 11.64 -8.12 -12.66
N GLU A 32 12.07 -9.07 -11.82
CA GLU A 32 12.68 -10.33 -12.24
C GLU A 32 11.70 -11.13 -13.12
N ALA A 33 10.44 -11.27 -12.70
CA ALA A 33 9.42 -12.00 -13.44
C ALA A 33 9.08 -11.32 -14.78
N LEU A 34 8.92 -9.99 -14.80
CA LEU A 34 8.68 -9.23 -16.03
C LEU A 34 9.87 -9.30 -16.98
N SER A 35 11.09 -9.14 -16.47
CA SER A 35 12.31 -9.20 -17.30
C SER A 35 12.52 -10.59 -17.91
N THR A 36 12.22 -11.65 -17.15
CA THR A 36 12.25 -13.02 -17.66
C THR A 36 11.20 -13.25 -18.74
N LEU A 37 9.97 -12.77 -18.48
CA LEU A 37 8.84 -12.95 -19.40
C LEU A 37 9.05 -12.21 -20.72
N LEU A 38 9.55 -10.96 -20.64
CA LEU A 38 9.70 -10.06 -21.80
C LEU A 38 11.10 -10.13 -22.43
N ARG A 39 12.01 -10.97 -21.87
CA ARG A 39 13.39 -11.16 -22.35
C ARG A 39 14.20 -9.85 -22.48
N GLN A 40 13.88 -8.86 -21.65
CA GLN A 40 14.59 -7.58 -21.58
C GLN A 40 14.54 -7.02 -20.16
N PRO A 41 15.52 -6.21 -19.73
CA PRO A 41 15.47 -5.53 -18.44
C PRO A 41 14.24 -4.64 -18.35
N ILE A 42 13.41 -4.83 -17.32
CA ILE A 42 12.20 -4.05 -17.07
C ILE A 42 12.31 -3.37 -15.71
N GLU A 43 12.22 -2.05 -15.69
CA GLU A 43 12.04 -1.30 -14.45
C GLU A 43 10.57 -1.19 -14.07
N VAL A 44 10.27 -1.37 -12.79
CA VAL A 44 8.93 -1.24 -12.24
C VAL A 44 8.89 -0.12 -11.21
N VAL A 45 7.93 0.78 -11.34
CA VAL A 45 7.72 1.89 -10.41
C VAL A 45 6.34 1.78 -9.76
N GLY A 46 6.31 1.58 -8.43
CA GLY A 46 5.07 1.47 -7.67
C GLY A 46 4.42 2.80 -7.33
N ALA A 47 3.11 2.78 -7.08
CA ALA A 47 2.30 3.93 -6.66
C ALA A 47 2.68 4.47 -5.27
N GLY A 48 3.38 3.69 -4.49
CA GLY A 48 3.87 4.04 -3.16
C GLY A 48 4.79 2.96 -2.61
N ARG A 49 5.38 3.25 -1.46
CA ARG A 49 6.18 2.28 -0.70
C ARG A 49 5.33 1.69 0.41
N THR A 50 5.41 0.39 0.62
CA THR A 50 4.95 -0.26 1.84
C THR A 50 6.14 -0.67 2.67
N ASP A 51 6.00 -0.62 4.00
CA ASP A 51 7.04 -1.05 4.93
C ASP A 51 7.11 -2.60 4.99
N THR A 52 8.19 -3.12 5.59
CA THR A 52 8.36 -4.56 5.87
C THR A 52 7.13 -5.14 6.56
N GLY A 53 6.61 -6.26 6.07
CA GLY A 53 5.45 -6.96 6.63
C GLY A 53 4.10 -6.30 6.35
N VAL A 54 4.03 -5.22 5.58
CA VAL A 54 2.77 -4.57 5.18
C VAL A 54 2.24 -5.25 3.92
N HIS A 55 0.94 -5.54 3.90
CA HIS A 55 0.25 -6.18 2.80
C HIS A 55 -0.37 -5.18 1.81
N ALA A 56 -0.73 -5.67 0.63
CA ALA A 56 -1.60 -4.92 -0.29
C ALA A 56 -2.66 -5.83 -0.90
N LYS A 57 -3.91 -5.36 -0.88
CA LYS A 57 -5.00 -5.94 -1.68
C LYS A 57 -5.03 -5.35 -3.09
N LYS A 58 -4.57 -4.10 -3.23
CA LYS A 58 -4.46 -3.41 -4.51
C LYS A 58 -3.25 -2.47 -4.50
N MET A 59 -2.12 -2.96 -4.99
CA MET A 59 -0.98 -2.12 -5.37
C MET A 59 -1.05 -1.89 -6.87
N VAL A 60 -0.68 -0.70 -7.32
CA VAL A 60 -0.50 -0.40 -8.74
C VAL A 60 0.95 -0.02 -8.99
N ALA A 61 1.52 -0.56 -10.04
CA ALA A 61 2.83 -0.17 -10.53
C ALA A 61 2.77 0.08 -12.04
N HIS A 62 3.77 0.76 -12.59
CA HIS A 62 3.92 0.86 -14.04
C HIS A 62 5.26 0.33 -14.49
N PHE A 63 5.28 -0.14 -15.73
CA PHE A 63 6.48 -0.49 -16.48
C PHE A 63 6.32 -0.04 -17.93
N THR A 64 7.45 0.03 -18.66
CA THR A 64 7.46 0.43 -20.05
C THR A 64 8.15 -0.65 -20.88
N ILE A 65 7.57 -0.98 -22.02
CA ILE A 65 8.17 -1.86 -23.04
C ILE A 65 8.62 -0.96 -24.19
N GLU A 66 9.89 -1.07 -24.58
CA GLU A 66 10.43 -0.40 -25.75
C GLU A 66 10.07 -1.20 -27.01
N ASP A 67 9.48 -0.55 -28.01
CA ASP A 67 8.94 -1.21 -29.22
C ASP A 67 10.06 -1.87 -30.08
N SER A 68 11.30 -1.40 -29.97
CA SER A 68 12.45 -1.90 -30.73
C SER A 68 12.99 -3.27 -30.29
N LYS A 69 12.48 -3.83 -29.17
CA LYS A 69 12.98 -5.07 -28.55
C LYS A 69 11.92 -6.15 -28.37
N MET A 70 10.76 -6.01 -29.01
CA MET A 70 9.71 -7.05 -28.97
C MET A 70 10.00 -8.19 -29.93
N GLU A 71 11.07 -8.97 -29.72
CA GLU A 71 11.20 -10.32 -30.27
C GLU A 71 10.46 -11.32 -29.37
N ILE A 72 9.14 -11.26 -29.37
CA ILE A 72 8.33 -12.39 -28.90
C ILE A 72 8.23 -13.33 -30.10
N GLU A 73 8.79 -14.54 -29.96
CA GLU A 73 8.66 -15.61 -30.94
C GLU A 73 7.18 -15.94 -31.20
N SER A 74 6.59 -15.18 -32.08
CA SER A 74 5.52 -15.55 -32.99
C SER A 74 5.43 -14.42 -34.01
N THR A 75 5.90 -14.69 -35.21
CA THR A 75 5.85 -13.82 -36.39
C THR A 75 4.43 -13.34 -36.75
N SER A 76 3.42 -13.73 -35.97
CA SER A 76 2.02 -13.33 -36.13
C SER A 76 1.50 -12.30 -35.12
N ALA A 77 2.22 -11.99 -34.03
CA ALA A 77 1.71 -11.12 -32.98
C ALA A 77 2.08 -9.63 -33.17
N LEU A 78 3.14 -9.34 -33.90
CA LEU A 78 3.62 -7.95 -34.13
C LEU A 78 2.88 -7.22 -35.27
N GLU A 79 2.42 -7.94 -36.28
CA GLU A 79 1.59 -7.36 -37.36
C GLU A 79 0.15 -7.05 -36.90
N LEU A 80 -0.28 -7.62 -35.78
CA LEU A 80 -1.62 -7.46 -35.19
C LEU A 80 -1.72 -6.32 -34.14
N CYS A 81 -0.62 -5.63 -33.79
CA CYS A 81 -0.61 -4.60 -32.75
C CYS A 81 -1.30 -3.26 -33.12
N GLN A 82 -1.98 -3.20 -34.24
CA GLN A 82 -2.81 -2.02 -34.62
C GLN A 82 -4.29 -2.15 -34.22
N ASP A 83 -4.73 -3.33 -33.76
CA ASP A 83 -6.09 -3.57 -33.33
C ASP A 83 -6.22 -3.72 -31.81
N ASN A 84 -7.28 -3.15 -31.23
CA ASN A 84 -7.60 -3.25 -29.78
C ASN A 84 -7.66 -4.70 -29.27
N SER A 85 -7.98 -5.68 -30.11
CA SER A 85 -8.01 -7.11 -29.80
C SER A 85 -6.63 -7.69 -29.50
N SER A 86 -5.59 -7.23 -30.16
CA SER A 86 -4.21 -7.74 -29.99
C SER A 86 -3.56 -7.22 -28.69
N ILE A 87 -3.84 -5.96 -28.35
CA ILE A 87 -3.39 -5.36 -27.08
C ILE A 87 -4.07 -6.07 -25.90
N PHE A 88 -5.36 -6.36 -26.01
CA PHE A 88 -6.10 -7.12 -24.97
C PHE A 88 -5.52 -8.53 -24.80
N ASN A 89 -5.16 -9.21 -25.88
CA ASN A 89 -4.52 -10.53 -25.85
C ASN A 89 -3.14 -10.47 -25.20
N LEU A 90 -2.34 -9.43 -25.49
CA LEU A 90 -1.04 -9.21 -24.87
C LEU A 90 -1.16 -9.00 -23.34
N GLN A 91 -2.07 -8.13 -22.91
CA GLN A 91 -2.31 -7.85 -21.48
C GLN A 91 -2.73 -9.10 -20.72
N SER A 92 -3.66 -9.88 -21.30
CA SER A 92 -4.15 -11.14 -20.73
C SER A 92 -3.06 -12.20 -20.66
N SER A 93 -2.21 -12.29 -21.70
CA SER A 93 -1.06 -13.20 -21.74
C SER A 93 -0.02 -12.84 -20.69
N ILE A 94 0.34 -11.55 -20.56
CA ILE A 94 1.28 -11.07 -19.55
C ILE A 94 0.74 -11.41 -18.15
N LYS A 95 -0.51 -11.07 -17.84
CA LYS A 95 -1.15 -11.40 -16.55
C LYS A 95 -1.07 -12.89 -16.24
N TYR A 96 -1.49 -13.75 -17.17
CA TYR A 96 -1.51 -15.20 -16.98
C TYR A 96 -0.10 -15.74 -16.71
N ARG A 97 0.88 -15.38 -17.54
CA ARG A 97 2.25 -15.89 -17.43
C ARG A 97 2.97 -15.35 -16.20
N LEU A 98 2.75 -14.08 -15.80
CA LEU A 98 3.29 -13.53 -14.56
C LEU A 98 2.79 -14.30 -13.33
N ASN A 99 1.50 -14.65 -13.28
CA ASN A 99 0.95 -15.45 -12.17
C ASN A 99 1.47 -16.89 -12.12
N LYS A 100 2.15 -17.37 -13.18
CA LYS A 100 2.87 -18.66 -13.18
C LYS A 100 4.32 -18.53 -12.72
N LEU A 101 4.93 -17.35 -12.92
CA LEU A 101 6.33 -17.07 -12.56
C LEU A 101 6.48 -16.53 -11.13
N LEU A 102 5.51 -15.73 -10.69
CA LEU A 102 5.55 -15.09 -9.37
C LEU A 102 5.33 -16.10 -8.24
N PRO A 103 5.91 -15.88 -7.06
CA PRO A 103 5.62 -16.63 -5.86
C PRO A 103 4.13 -16.58 -5.51
N HIS A 104 3.62 -17.59 -4.80
CA HIS A 104 2.20 -17.74 -4.45
C HIS A 104 1.62 -16.60 -3.61
N ASP A 105 2.47 -15.82 -2.97
CA ASP A 105 2.10 -14.66 -2.13
C ASP A 105 2.09 -13.33 -2.89
N ILE A 106 2.29 -13.35 -4.23
CA ILE A 106 2.14 -12.19 -5.12
C ILE A 106 1.22 -12.60 -6.28
N ALA A 107 0.11 -11.87 -6.47
CA ALA A 107 -0.85 -12.15 -7.53
C ALA A 107 -1.14 -10.90 -8.37
N VAL A 108 -0.99 -11.03 -9.69
CA VAL A 108 -1.36 -9.99 -10.66
C VAL A 108 -2.84 -10.09 -10.97
N GLN A 109 -3.58 -9.02 -10.72
CA GLN A 109 -5.01 -8.92 -10.94
C GLN A 109 -5.34 -8.37 -12.33
N GLU A 110 -4.59 -7.37 -12.79
CA GLU A 110 -4.81 -6.69 -14.06
C GLU A 110 -3.48 -6.20 -14.65
N VAL A 111 -3.39 -6.23 -15.97
CA VAL A 111 -2.38 -5.50 -16.76
C VAL A 111 -3.15 -4.66 -17.77
N ARG A 112 -2.87 -3.36 -17.81
CA ARG A 112 -3.60 -2.40 -18.67
C ARG A 112 -2.62 -1.42 -19.29
N GLN A 113 -2.71 -1.23 -20.61
CA GLN A 113 -1.99 -0.15 -21.28
C GLN A 113 -2.56 1.21 -20.84
N VAL A 114 -1.67 2.16 -20.67
CA VAL A 114 -2.01 3.53 -20.28
C VAL A 114 -1.23 4.52 -21.14
N PRO A 115 -1.66 5.79 -21.22
CA PRO A 115 -0.86 6.85 -21.84
C PRO A 115 0.56 6.89 -21.28
N ASN A 116 1.55 7.22 -22.13
CA ASN A 116 2.97 7.19 -21.75
C ASN A 116 3.36 8.21 -20.67
N ASP A 117 2.56 9.25 -20.46
CA ASP A 117 2.72 10.27 -19.42
C ASP A 117 2.14 9.84 -18.06
N MET A 118 1.31 8.78 -18.03
CA MET A 118 0.78 8.25 -16.77
C MET A 118 1.86 7.64 -15.91
N HIS A 119 1.88 8.04 -14.63
CA HIS A 119 2.87 7.59 -13.67
C HIS A 119 2.19 7.01 -12.43
N ALA A 120 2.45 5.74 -12.08
CA ALA A 120 1.76 5.04 -10.99
C ALA A 120 1.77 5.82 -9.66
N ARG A 121 2.85 6.53 -9.33
CA ARG A 121 2.96 7.30 -8.09
C ARG A 121 2.38 8.71 -8.20
N PHE A 122 2.71 9.45 -9.26
CA PHE A 122 2.41 10.87 -9.35
C PHE A 122 1.03 11.16 -9.94
N SER A 123 0.50 10.28 -10.79
CA SER A 123 -0.87 10.41 -11.29
C SER A 123 -1.93 9.89 -10.32
N ALA A 124 -1.54 9.21 -9.25
CA ALA A 124 -2.48 8.71 -8.26
C ALA A 124 -2.99 9.83 -7.36
N THR A 125 -4.31 9.97 -7.29
CA THR A 125 -5.04 11.04 -6.58
C THR A 125 -5.43 10.66 -5.16
N GLU A 126 -5.52 9.34 -4.86
CA GLU A 126 -5.99 8.85 -3.56
C GLU A 126 -5.40 7.46 -3.25
N ARG A 127 -5.14 7.19 -1.96
CA ARG A 127 -4.78 5.88 -1.41
C ARG A 127 -5.63 5.61 -0.19
N THR A 128 -6.09 4.37 -0.05
CA THR A 128 -6.83 3.90 1.13
C THR A 128 -6.09 2.75 1.77
N TYR A 129 -5.94 2.84 3.08
CA TYR A 129 -5.39 1.76 3.92
C TYR A 129 -6.44 1.27 4.89
N HIS A 130 -6.39 -0.04 5.20
CA HIS A 130 -7.07 -0.66 6.29
C HIS A 130 -6.06 -1.16 7.33
N TYR A 131 -6.38 -0.99 8.60
CA TYR A 131 -5.65 -1.62 9.69
C TYR A 131 -6.60 -2.47 10.53
N TYR A 132 -6.22 -3.74 10.78
CA TYR A 132 -7.08 -4.68 11.49
C TYR A 132 -6.58 -4.94 12.91
N ILE A 133 -7.50 -4.84 13.87
CA ILE A 133 -7.32 -5.23 15.27
C ILE A 133 -8.35 -6.32 15.62
N HIS A 134 -7.93 -7.32 16.41
CA HIS A 134 -8.84 -8.29 16.99
C HIS A 134 -8.60 -8.43 18.50
N THR A 135 -9.68 -8.61 19.27
CA THR A 135 -9.67 -8.61 20.74
C THR A 135 -9.70 -10.01 21.34
N HIS A 136 -9.74 -11.06 20.52
CA HIS A 136 -9.67 -12.44 20.92
C HIS A 136 -8.68 -13.22 20.05
N LYS A 137 -8.20 -14.35 20.58
CA LYS A 137 -7.27 -15.21 19.86
C LYS A 137 -7.98 -15.90 18.70
N ASP A 138 -7.48 -15.70 17.47
CA ASP A 138 -7.94 -16.37 16.27
C ASP A 138 -6.73 -16.77 15.41
N PRO A 139 -6.47 -18.10 15.23
CA PRO A 139 -5.34 -18.59 14.44
C PRO A 139 -5.36 -18.14 12.99
N PHE A 140 -6.54 -17.92 12.40
CA PHE A 140 -6.70 -17.53 10.99
C PHE A 140 -6.49 -16.03 10.78
N GLN A 141 -6.55 -15.22 11.84
CA GLN A 141 -6.34 -13.77 11.76
C GLN A 141 -4.97 -13.33 12.30
N GLN A 142 -4.25 -14.22 12.95
CA GLN A 142 -2.99 -13.90 13.62
C GLN A 142 -1.93 -13.29 12.67
N ALA A 143 -1.91 -13.72 11.41
CA ALA A 143 -0.98 -13.21 10.40
C ALA A 143 -1.42 -11.86 9.80
N TYR A 144 -2.72 -11.52 9.89
CA TYR A 144 -3.34 -10.42 9.14
C TYR A 144 -4.05 -9.39 10.02
N GLY A 145 -3.74 -9.38 11.32
CA GLY A 145 -4.28 -8.44 12.28
C GLY A 145 -3.41 -8.35 13.52
N TRP A 146 -3.61 -7.29 14.27
CA TRP A 146 -2.98 -7.11 15.57
C TRP A 146 -3.92 -7.56 16.68
N GLN A 147 -3.56 -8.63 17.41
CA GLN A 147 -4.28 -9.05 18.59
C GLN A 147 -3.96 -8.11 19.75
N VAL A 148 -4.99 -7.54 20.37
CA VAL A 148 -4.89 -6.74 21.60
C VAL A 148 -5.59 -7.48 22.73
N ASN A 149 -4.95 -7.53 23.92
CA ASN A 149 -5.42 -8.26 25.08
C ASN A 149 -5.93 -7.32 26.19
N TYR A 150 -6.31 -6.10 25.84
CA TYR A 150 -6.84 -5.09 26.74
C TYR A 150 -8.07 -4.41 26.11
N PRO A 151 -8.98 -3.86 26.92
CA PRO A 151 -10.15 -3.18 26.40
C PRO A 151 -9.75 -1.92 25.64
N LEU A 152 -10.48 -1.62 24.56
CA LEU A 152 -10.35 -0.39 23.77
C LEU A 152 -11.72 0.27 23.64
N ASP A 153 -11.80 1.56 23.90
CA ASP A 153 -12.97 2.39 23.62
C ASP A 153 -12.91 2.90 22.15
N PHE A 154 -13.52 2.14 21.25
CA PHE A 154 -13.58 2.51 19.84
C PHE A 154 -14.44 3.74 19.56
N THR A 155 -15.33 4.13 20.47
CA THR A 155 -16.08 5.39 20.37
C THR A 155 -15.14 6.57 20.54
N GLN A 156 -14.33 6.56 21.61
CA GLN A 156 -13.31 7.59 21.84
C GLN A 156 -12.25 7.60 20.72
N MET A 157 -11.84 6.41 20.23
CA MET A 157 -10.92 6.30 19.10
C MET A 157 -11.50 6.92 17.82
N ASN A 158 -12.81 6.80 17.58
CA ASN A 158 -13.48 7.42 16.43
C ASN A 158 -13.55 8.95 16.58
N GLU A 159 -13.86 9.46 17.77
CA GLU A 159 -13.85 10.92 18.01
C GLU A 159 -12.44 11.49 17.82
N ALA A 160 -11.41 10.80 18.31
CA ALA A 160 -10.02 11.20 18.06
C ALA A 160 -9.61 11.11 16.58
N ALA A 161 -10.13 10.11 15.85
CA ALA A 161 -9.86 9.97 14.41
C ALA A 161 -10.46 11.12 13.57
N LYS A 162 -11.60 11.69 13.98
CA LYS A 162 -12.20 12.88 13.33
C LYS A 162 -11.27 14.09 13.41
N VAL A 163 -10.54 14.24 14.51
CA VAL A 163 -9.56 15.33 14.69
C VAL A 163 -8.50 15.34 13.58
N LEU A 164 -8.09 14.16 13.09
CA LEU A 164 -7.10 14.07 11.99
C LEU A 164 -7.55 14.81 10.72
N LEU A 165 -8.85 14.88 10.46
CA LEU A 165 -9.39 15.53 9.27
C LEU A 165 -9.33 17.07 9.32
N GLU A 166 -9.07 17.64 10.51
CA GLU A 166 -8.94 19.08 10.73
C GLU A 166 -7.53 19.61 10.35
N TYR A 167 -6.56 18.69 10.19
CA TYR A 167 -5.13 19.02 9.99
C TYR A 167 -4.62 18.58 8.62
N LYS A 168 -3.51 19.18 8.20
CA LYS A 168 -2.80 18.84 6.96
C LYS A 168 -1.34 18.47 7.18
N ASP A 169 -0.71 18.99 8.23
CA ASP A 169 0.68 18.70 8.57
C ASP A 169 0.76 17.50 9.54
N PHE A 170 1.32 16.40 9.06
CA PHE A 170 1.42 15.15 9.80
C PHE A 170 2.86 14.81 10.20
N THR A 171 3.68 15.82 10.47
CA THR A 171 5.09 15.66 10.88
C THR A 171 5.24 14.72 12.08
N SER A 172 4.35 14.82 13.09
CA SER A 172 4.35 13.97 14.28
C SER A 172 4.15 12.47 13.97
N PHE A 173 3.65 12.13 12.80
CA PHE A 173 3.43 10.73 12.39
C PHE A 173 4.42 10.26 11.31
N SER A 174 5.35 11.11 10.87
CA SER A 174 6.35 10.76 9.88
C SER A 174 7.55 10.07 10.52
N LYS A 175 8.12 9.08 9.84
CA LYS A 175 9.43 8.56 10.23
C LYS A 175 10.48 9.66 10.07
N VAL A 176 11.34 9.84 11.08
CA VAL A 176 12.44 10.81 11.05
C VAL A 176 13.48 10.43 9.99
N ASN A 177 14.20 11.40 9.47
CA ASN A 177 15.27 11.21 8.46
C ASN A 177 14.78 10.52 7.18
N THR A 178 13.74 11.07 6.58
CA THR A 178 13.23 10.63 5.26
C THR A 178 13.41 11.74 4.22
N ASP A 179 13.70 11.36 2.96
CA ASP A 179 13.80 12.27 1.80
C ASP A 179 12.42 12.81 1.37
N THR A 180 11.63 13.29 2.33
CA THR A 180 10.29 13.80 2.08
C THR A 180 10.34 15.33 1.95
N ARG A 181 9.90 15.85 0.79
CA ARG A 181 9.89 17.31 0.53
C ARG A 181 8.89 18.07 1.39
N THR A 182 7.80 17.41 1.81
CA THR A 182 6.75 18.00 2.64
C THR A 182 6.02 16.93 3.43
N ASN A 183 5.60 17.28 4.66
CA ASN A 183 4.79 16.42 5.52
C ASN A 183 3.28 16.73 5.41
N ILE A 184 2.89 17.50 4.39
CA ILE A 184 1.50 17.83 4.13
C ILE A 184 0.79 16.66 3.44
N CYS A 185 -0.35 16.24 4.00
CA CYS A 185 -1.25 15.22 3.47
C CYS A 185 -2.69 15.73 3.58
N ASP A 186 -3.51 15.40 2.61
CA ASP A 186 -4.94 15.71 2.58
C ASP A 186 -5.72 14.44 2.94
N LEU A 187 -6.07 14.30 4.24
CA LEU A 187 -6.88 13.20 4.72
C LEU A 187 -8.35 13.42 4.38
N ARG A 188 -9.01 12.39 3.85
CA ARG A 188 -10.40 12.42 3.40
C ARG A 188 -11.31 11.53 4.23
N ALA A 189 -10.75 10.50 4.86
CA ALA A 189 -11.46 9.61 5.76
C ALA A 189 -10.51 9.07 6.83
N ALA A 190 -11.02 8.93 8.06
CA ALA A 190 -10.34 8.26 9.17
C ALA A 190 -11.41 7.78 10.17
N HIS A 191 -11.68 6.46 10.23
CA HIS A 191 -12.69 5.91 11.12
C HIS A 191 -12.46 4.43 11.42
N TRP A 192 -13.00 3.98 12.55
CA TRP A 192 -13.07 2.58 12.96
C TRP A 192 -14.47 2.04 12.74
N ASP A 193 -14.57 0.82 12.21
CA ASP A 193 -15.80 0.06 12.12
C ASP A 193 -15.57 -1.38 12.60
N GLN A 194 -16.60 -1.96 13.22
CA GLN A 194 -16.57 -3.36 13.60
C GLN A 194 -16.98 -4.21 12.40
N VAL A 195 -16.05 -5.05 11.90
CA VAL A 195 -16.30 -5.91 10.74
C VAL A 195 -16.86 -7.29 11.14
N ASN A 196 -16.49 -7.78 12.32
CA ASN A 196 -17.03 -9.00 12.94
C ASN A 196 -17.00 -8.83 14.47
N PRO A 197 -17.71 -9.63 15.24
CA PRO A 197 -17.59 -9.63 16.70
C PRO A 197 -16.11 -9.75 17.12
N GLY A 198 -15.63 -8.74 17.87
CA GLY A 198 -14.24 -8.67 18.33
C GLY A 198 -13.19 -8.36 17.25
N GLN A 199 -13.60 -8.09 16.01
CA GLN A 199 -12.70 -7.65 14.95
C GLN A 199 -13.04 -6.24 14.47
N TRP A 200 -12.06 -5.36 14.50
CA TRP A 200 -12.18 -3.95 14.15
C TRP A 200 -11.25 -3.58 12.99
N ARG A 201 -11.73 -2.68 12.16
CA ARG A 201 -10.98 -2.15 11.03
C ARG A 201 -10.90 -0.63 11.12
N PHE A 202 -9.69 -0.10 11.05
CA PHE A 202 -9.47 1.32 10.80
C PHE A 202 -9.35 1.55 9.31
N THR A 203 -10.15 2.43 8.77
CA THR A 203 -10.08 2.90 7.39
C THR A 203 -9.49 4.30 7.37
N ILE A 204 -8.45 4.52 6.58
CA ILE A 204 -7.85 5.85 6.38
C ILE A 204 -7.57 6.09 4.91
N THR A 205 -8.01 7.25 4.41
CA THR A 205 -7.89 7.65 3.00
C THR A 205 -7.27 9.03 2.90
N ALA A 206 -6.28 9.19 2.00
CA ALA A 206 -5.61 10.47 1.74
C ALA A 206 -5.08 10.54 0.30
N ASN A 207 -4.74 11.76 -0.13
CA ASN A 207 -4.01 11.98 -1.39
C ASN A 207 -2.63 11.32 -1.37
N ARG A 208 -1.96 11.26 -0.21
CA ARG A 208 -0.67 10.61 0.02
C ARG A 208 -0.50 10.27 1.50
N PHE A 209 0.46 9.39 1.80
CA PHE A 209 0.90 9.07 3.16
C PHE A 209 2.41 9.22 3.30
N LEU A 210 2.85 9.60 4.49
CA LEU A 210 4.25 9.62 4.88
C LEU A 210 4.69 8.22 5.30
N ARG A 211 5.99 7.98 5.31
CA ARG A 211 6.55 6.70 5.76
C ARG A 211 6.14 6.44 7.21
N ASN A 212 5.59 5.24 7.48
CA ASN A 212 5.12 4.79 8.80
C ASN A 212 3.90 5.55 9.37
N MET A 213 3.34 6.53 8.65
CA MET A 213 2.29 7.44 9.13
C MET A 213 1.05 6.70 9.66
N VAL A 214 0.49 5.79 8.90
CA VAL A 214 -0.74 5.07 9.30
C VAL A 214 -0.52 4.27 10.59
N ARG A 215 0.62 3.61 10.73
CA ARG A 215 0.95 2.81 11.91
C ARG A 215 1.16 3.68 13.15
N ALA A 216 1.74 4.85 13.01
CA ALA A 216 1.90 5.81 14.11
C ALA A 216 0.54 6.43 14.51
N ILE A 217 -0.32 6.77 13.55
CA ILE A 217 -1.68 7.25 13.82
C ILE A 217 -2.48 6.18 14.59
N VAL A 218 -2.50 4.94 14.11
CA VAL A 218 -3.23 3.85 14.79
C VAL A 218 -2.69 3.64 16.20
N GLY A 219 -1.37 3.68 16.40
CA GLY A 219 -0.78 3.55 17.74
C GLY A 219 -1.23 4.67 18.69
N THR A 220 -1.29 5.90 18.21
CA THR A 220 -1.78 7.05 19.01
C THR A 220 -3.27 6.93 19.31
N LEU A 221 -4.10 6.51 18.33
CA LEU A 221 -5.53 6.26 18.53
C LEU A 221 -5.77 5.14 19.57
N VAL A 222 -4.91 4.11 19.58
CA VAL A 222 -4.99 3.04 20.59
C VAL A 222 -4.71 3.58 22.00
N GLU A 223 -3.77 4.52 22.17
CA GLU A 223 -3.54 5.15 23.48
C GLU A 223 -4.77 5.97 23.95
N VAL A 224 -5.51 6.61 23.01
CA VAL A 224 -6.82 7.22 23.32
C VAL A 224 -7.83 6.15 23.75
N GLY A 225 -7.97 5.05 23.00
CA GLY A 225 -8.91 3.96 23.32
C GLY A 225 -8.63 3.26 24.65
N ARG A 226 -7.38 3.34 25.15
CA ARG A 226 -6.95 2.85 26.47
C ARG A 226 -7.20 3.87 27.58
N GLY A 227 -7.64 5.08 27.25
CA GLY A 227 -7.80 6.17 28.20
C GLY A 227 -6.47 6.73 28.74
N ARG A 228 -5.33 6.49 28.05
CA ARG A 228 -4.01 7.00 28.47
C ARG A 228 -3.74 8.42 28.02
N ILE A 229 -4.34 8.82 26.90
CA ILE A 229 -4.32 10.18 26.39
C ILE A 229 -5.75 10.59 26.02
N THR A 230 -6.02 11.88 26.04
CA THR A 230 -7.31 12.47 25.69
C THR A 230 -7.36 12.87 24.22
N ILE A 231 -8.55 13.26 23.74
CA ILE A 231 -8.71 13.84 22.38
C ILE A 231 -7.94 15.16 22.25
N ASP A 232 -7.87 15.96 23.32
CA ASP A 232 -7.07 17.21 23.33
C ASP A 232 -5.56 16.92 23.29
N ASP A 233 -5.13 15.79 23.90
CA ASP A 233 -3.73 15.34 23.72
C ASP A 233 -3.44 14.97 22.27
N MET A 234 -4.39 14.36 21.56
CA MET A 234 -4.25 14.08 20.12
C MET A 234 -4.00 15.35 19.32
N ARG A 235 -4.73 16.46 19.61
CA ARG A 235 -4.50 17.77 18.99
C ARG A 235 -3.10 18.28 19.29
N ARG A 236 -2.70 18.27 20.57
CA ARG A 236 -1.35 18.68 21.00
C ARG A 236 -0.24 17.89 20.32
N ILE A 237 -0.41 16.59 20.18
CA ILE A 237 0.55 15.71 19.47
C ILE A 237 0.70 16.13 18.00
N ILE A 238 -0.39 16.41 17.30
CA ILE A 238 -0.33 16.85 15.90
C ILE A 238 0.39 18.18 15.78
N GLU A 239 0.02 19.15 16.64
CA GLU A 239 0.53 20.52 16.63
C GLU A 239 2.00 20.60 17.05
N ALA A 240 2.47 19.67 17.90
CA ALA A 240 3.87 19.61 18.34
C ALA A 240 4.86 19.33 17.20
N LYS A 241 4.41 18.73 16.08
CA LYS A 241 5.25 18.35 14.93
C LYS A 241 6.48 17.54 15.33
N ASP A 242 6.35 16.75 16.38
CA ASP A 242 7.39 15.89 16.94
C ASP A 242 6.96 14.43 16.98
N ARG A 243 7.72 13.57 16.29
CA ARG A 243 7.45 12.14 16.25
C ARG A 243 7.51 11.48 17.63
N CYS A 244 8.31 12.01 18.55
CA CYS A 244 8.48 11.46 19.90
C CYS A 244 7.21 11.65 20.77
N GLN A 245 6.34 12.59 20.43
CA GLN A 245 5.09 12.82 21.14
C GLN A 245 3.98 11.83 20.70
N ALA A 246 4.06 11.29 19.48
CA ALA A 246 3.07 10.34 18.99
C ALA A 246 3.31 8.93 19.55
N GLY A 247 2.25 8.14 19.60
CA GLY A 247 2.29 6.75 20.04
C GLY A 247 3.24 5.87 19.23
N GLU A 248 3.59 4.72 19.77
CA GLU A 248 4.41 3.73 19.10
C GLU A 248 3.74 3.23 17.81
N SER A 249 4.56 2.85 16.84
CA SER A 249 4.04 2.30 15.59
C SER A 249 3.55 0.88 15.79
N VAL A 250 2.27 0.65 15.51
CA VAL A 250 1.65 -0.68 15.64
C VAL A 250 2.24 -1.71 14.66
N PRO A 251 2.09 -3.03 14.90
CA PRO A 251 2.63 -4.09 14.06
C PRO A 251 2.22 -3.93 12.58
N ALA A 252 3.16 -4.18 11.66
CA ALA A 252 2.94 -4.04 10.22
C ALA A 252 1.89 -5.01 9.67
N LYS A 253 1.82 -6.22 10.22
CA LYS A 253 0.94 -7.31 9.78
C LYS A 253 -0.56 -7.00 9.80
N GLY A 254 -0.99 -5.96 10.51
CA GLY A 254 -2.38 -5.49 10.49
C GLY A 254 -2.68 -4.49 9.38
N LEU A 255 -1.66 -4.00 8.64
CA LEU A 255 -1.80 -2.91 7.68
C LEU A 255 -1.88 -3.43 6.23
N PHE A 256 -2.89 -2.94 5.51
CA PHE A 256 -3.17 -3.29 4.11
C PHE A 256 -3.37 -2.03 3.28
N LEU A 257 -2.65 -1.90 2.18
CA LEU A 257 -3.02 -0.98 1.11
C LEU A 257 -4.17 -1.61 0.32
N VAL A 258 -5.35 -0.98 0.33
CA VAL A 258 -6.57 -1.61 -0.22
C VAL A 258 -7.09 -0.96 -1.48
N ASP A 259 -6.80 0.31 -1.71
CA ASP A 259 -7.21 1.00 -2.94
C ASP A 259 -6.24 2.12 -3.32
N ILE A 260 -6.14 2.35 -4.63
CA ILE A 260 -5.44 3.49 -5.24
C ILE A 260 -6.33 3.99 -6.38
N LYS A 261 -6.61 5.32 -6.40
CA LYS A 261 -7.37 5.98 -7.47
C LYS A 261 -6.47 6.89 -8.31
N TYR A 262 -6.82 6.99 -9.58
CA TYR A 262 -6.16 7.79 -10.59
C TYR A 262 -7.10 8.81 -11.19
#